data_40e74f37b1ea1aa49c882de16496496e
#
_entry.id   40e74f37b1ea1aa49c882de16496496e
#
_cell.length_a   1.000
_cell.length_b   1.000
_cell.length_c   1.000
_cell.angle_alpha   90.00
_cell.angle_beta   90.00
_cell.angle_gamma   90.00
#
_symmetry.space_group_name_H-M   'P 1'
#
loop_
_entity.id
_entity.type
_entity.pdbx_description
1 polymer ?
#
loop_
_entity_poly.entity_id
_entity_poly.type
_entity_poly.pdbx_seq_one_letter_code
_entity_poly.pdbx_strand_id
1 'polypeptide(L)'
;YLGIALIAAVILTLWVIKKAAQASSRAHAEREAQMKKLEYESGVLKEFSELSEEKLRNADSKRAFDGVAMNIQRYLEKQSNMNTAFSALSDSQKQIYALYYLIDDSKKGLSEFFKCNSAPLTPAAREAVDSLFPADAAKAFDSEYRAYDPDDEDTSLIPAEIEKNDAEYAEAMQDFDFYK
;
A
#
# COMPACT_ATOMS: atom_id res chain seq x y z
N TYR A 1 -9.01 -8.23 -55.38
CA TYR A 1 -9.66 -8.24 -54.06
C TYR A 1 -9.14 -9.37 -53.13
N LEU A 2 -8.84 -10.56 -53.66
CA LEU A 2 -8.38 -11.72 -52.88
C LEU A 2 -7.01 -11.48 -52.22
N GLY A 3 -6.09 -10.80 -52.91
CA GLY A 3 -4.75 -10.50 -52.39
C GLY A 3 -4.75 -9.51 -51.20
N ILE A 4 -5.65 -8.54 -51.23
CA ILE A 4 -5.77 -7.54 -50.13
C ILE A 4 -6.34 -8.20 -48.87
N ALA A 5 -7.32 -9.10 -49.04
CA ALA A 5 -7.91 -9.84 -47.93
C ALA A 5 -6.88 -10.77 -47.24
N LEU A 6 -5.99 -11.39 -48.03
CA LEU A 6 -4.95 -12.29 -47.52
C LEU A 6 -3.87 -11.50 -46.74
N ILE A 7 -3.45 -10.34 -47.22
CA ILE A 7 -2.52 -9.45 -46.53
C ILE A 7 -3.12 -8.98 -45.21
N ALA A 8 -4.38 -8.54 -45.20
CA ALA A 8 -5.08 -8.10 -43.99
C ALA A 8 -5.16 -9.23 -42.95
N ALA A 9 -5.45 -10.45 -43.35
CA ALA A 9 -5.50 -11.63 -42.48
C ALA A 9 -4.13 -11.90 -41.83
N VAL A 10 -3.03 -11.85 -42.61
CA VAL A 10 -1.67 -12.02 -42.08
C VAL A 10 -1.32 -10.95 -41.07
N ILE A 11 -1.62 -9.68 -41.36
CA ILE A 11 -1.36 -8.56 -40.40
C ILE A 11 -2.13 -8.76 -39.10
N LEU A 12 -3.41 -9.15 -39.20
CA LEU A 12 -4.26 -9.39 -38.04
C LEU A 12 -3.73 -10.55 -37.18
N THR A 13 -3.29 -11.64 -37.83
CA THR A 13 -2.69 -12.79 -37.14
C THR A 13 -1.40 -12.40 -36.41
N LEU A 14 -0.51 -11.66 -37.06
CA LEU A 14 0.72 -11.18 -36.42
C LEU A 14 0.44 -10.24 -35.25
N TRP A 15 -0.56 -9.37 -35.38
CA TRP A 15 -0.98 -8.48 -34.30
C TRP A 15 -1.54 -9.26 -33.09
N VAL A 16 -2.37 -10.27 -33.32
CA VAL A 16 -2.92 -11.13 -32.27
C VAL A 16 -1.80 -11.90 -31.55
N ILE A 17 -0.86 -12.49 -32.32
CA ILE A 17 0.29 -13.20 -31.74
C ILE A 17 1.14 -12.26 -30.88
N LYS A 18 1.43 -11.05 -31.37
CA LYS A 18 2.18 -10.04 -30.59
C LYS A 18 1.46 -9.65 -29.30
N LYS A 19 0.15 -9.45 -29.38
CA LYS A 19 -0.66 -9.08 -28.19
C LYS A 19 -0.72 -10.23 -27.17
N ALA A 20 -0.85 -11.47 -27.63
CA ALA A 20 -0.83 -12.67 -26.80
C ALA A 20 0.54 -12.85 -26.12
N ALA A 21 1.65 -12.67 -26.86
CA ALA A 21 3.01 -12.74 -26.31
C ALA A 21 3.26 -11.66 -25.25
N GLN A 22 2.78 -10.42 -25.47
CA GLN A 22 2.88 -9.35 -24.50
C GLN A 22 2.06 -9.64 -23.22
N ALA A 23 0.85 -10.18 -23.37
CA ALA A 23 0.01 -10.56 -22.23
C ALA A 23 0.66 -11.68 -21.41
N SER A 24 1.22 -12.70 -22.07
CA SER A 24 1.96 -13.78 -21.42
C SER A 24 3.19 -13.27 -20.68
N SER A 25 3.97 -12.38 -21.29
CA SER A 25 5.16 -11.79 -20.65
C SER A 25 4.79 -10.95 -19.41
N ARG A 26 3.70 -10.18 -19.46
CA ARG A 26 3.19 -9.44 -18.30
C ARG A 26 2.75 -10.37 -17.18
N ALA A 27 1.98 -11.41 -17.50
CA ALA A 27 1.54 -12.39 -16.52
C ALA A 27 2.73 -13.14 -15.86
N HIS A 28 3.80 -13.40 -16.61
CA HIS A 28 5.03 -13.97 -16.06
C HIS A 28 5.73 -13.00 -15.11
N ALA A 29 5.89 -11.73 -15.50
CA ALA A 29 6.51 -10.71 -14.66
C ALA A 29 5.72 -10.47 -13.36
N GLU A 30 4.39 -10.45 -13.44
CA GLU A 30 3.51 -10.32 -12.27
C GLU A 30 3.67 -11.51 -11.32
N ARG A 31 3.68 -12.75 -11.84
CA ARG A 31 3.91 -13.94 -11.02
C ARG A 31 5.28 -13.93 -10.34
N GLU A 32 6.32 -13.54 -11.07
CA GLU A 32 7.67 -13.45 -10.51
C GLU A 32 7.74 -12.39 -9.41
N ALA A 33 7.11 -11.23 -9.61
CA ALA A 33 7.01 -10.19 -8.59
C ALA A 33 6.24 -10.67 -7.35
N GLN A 34 5.13 -11.39 -7.54
CA GLN A 34 4.38 -11.99 -6.43
C GLN A 34 5.21 -13.03 -5.67
N MET A 35 5.93 -13.90 -6.37
CA MET A 35 6.81 -14.88 -5.71
C MET A 35 7.91 -14.21 -4.89
N LYS A 36 8.57 -13.20 -5.43
CA LYS A 36 9.58 -12.42 -4.70
C LYS A 36 8.99 -11.73 -3.46
N LYS A 37 7.77 -11.20 -3.57
CA LYS A 37 7.07 -10.61 -2.42
C LYS A 37 6.81 -11.66 -1.34
N LEU A 38 6.27 -12.83 -1.71
CA LEU A 38 6.01 -13.94 -0.77
C LEU A 38 7.28 -14.49 -0.11
N GLU A 39 8.38 -14.62 -0.88
CA GLU A 39 9.68 -15.03 -0.34
C GLU A 39 10.22 -14.01 0.68
N TYR A 40 10.11 -12.72 0.36
CA TYR A 40 10.49 -11.64 1.26
C TYR A 40 9.67 -11.69 2.55
N GLU A 41 8.35 -11.72 2.44
CA GLU A 41 7.42 -11.77 3.58
C GLU A 41 7.68 -13.01 4.46
N SER A 42 7.83 -14.18 3.84
CA SER A 42 8.16 -15.42 4.56
C SER A 42 9.51 -15.32 5.28
N GLY A 43 10.51 -14.71 4.64
CA GLY A 43 11.82 -14.45 5.24
C GLY A 43 11.72 -13.52 6.45
N VAL A 44 11.00 -12.42 6.33
CA VAL A 44 10.76 -11.45 7.42
C VAL A 44 10.00 -12.11 8.58
N LEU A 45 8.93 -12.83 8.29
CA LEU A 45 8.14 -13.53 9.32
C LEU A 45 8.96 -14.60 10.08
N LYS A 46 9.86 -15.28 9.39
CA LYS A 46 10.77 -16.26 10.02
C LYS A 46 11.81 -15.59 10.89
N GLU A 47 12.41 -14.50 10.40
CA GLU A 47 13.44 -13.73 11.11
C GLU A 47 12.87 -13.09 12.38
N PHE A 48 11.69 -12.50 12.29
CA PHE A 48 11.02 -11.78 13.38
C PHE A 48 9.93 -12.61 14.08
N SER A 49 9.96 -13.95 13.96
CA SER A 49 9.01 -14.84 14.67
C SER A 49 9.01 -14.64 16.18
N GLU A 50 10.15 -14.25 16.72
CA GLU A 50 10.34 -13.79 18.10
C GLU A 50 10.97 -12.40 18.04
N LEU A 51 10.23 -11.40 18.53
CA LEU A 51 10.68 -10.02 18.61
C LEU A 51 11.57 -9.86 19.83
N SER A 52 12.77 -9.29 19.62
CA SER A 52 13.65 -8.82 20.70
C SER A 52 14.24 -7.46 20.33
N GLU A 53 14.58 -6.68 21.33
CA GLU A 53 15.20 -5.36 21.14
C GLU A 53 16.52 -5.48 20.35
N GLU A 54 17.32 -6.51 20.63
CA GLU A 54 18.58 -6.78 19.95
C GLU A 54 18.36 -7.05 18.46
N LYS A 55 17.38 -7.88 18.10
CA LYS A 55 17.04 -8.14 16.70
C LYS A 55 16.60 -6.88 15.96
N LEU A 56 15.75 -6.06 16.60
CA LEU A 56 15.28 -4.82 15.99
C LEU A 56 16.40 -3.81 15.79
N ARG A 57 17.32 -3.67 16.74
CA ARG A 57 18.48 -2.76 16.65
C ARG A 57 19.49 -3.14 15.56
N ASN A 58 19.66 -4.44 15.30
CA ASN A 58 20.64 -4.96 14.37
C ASN A 58 20.07 -5.20 12.96
N ALA A 59 18.78 -5.10 12.78
CA ALA A 59 18.13 -5.30 11.49
C ALA A 59 18.16 -4.03 10.63
N ASP A 60 18.04 -4.23 9.33
CA ASP A 60 17.70 -3.16 8.40
C ASP A 60 16.37 -2.52 8.80
N SER A 61 16.28 -1.17 8.76
CA SER A 61 15.12 -0.42 9.25
C SER A 61 13.81 -0.87 8.61
N LYS A 62 13.83 -1.09 7.28
CA LYS A 62 12.65 -1.58 6.56
C LYS A 62 12.24 -2.97 7.02
N ARG A 63 13.20 -3.89 7.16
CA ARG A 63 12.92 -5.26 7.61
C ARG A 63 12.42 -5.29 9.05
N ALA A 64 12.96 -4.44 9.93
CA ALA A 64 12.48 -4.30 11.30
C ALA A 64 11.03 -3.80 11.34
N PHE A 65 10.73 -2.74 10.58
CA PHE A 65 9.38 -2.19 10.44
C PHE A 65 8.38 -3.22 9.92
N ASP A 66 8.70 -3.87 8.78
CA ASP A 66 7.86 -4.91 8.20
C ASP A 66 7.67 -6.08 9.17
N GLY A 67 8.73 -6.49 9.88
CA GLY A 67 8.69 -7.56 10.87
C GLY A 67 7.74 -7.28 12.03
N VAL A 68 7.75 -6.05 12.55
CA VAL A 68 6.82 -5.63 13.61
C VAL A 68 5.39 -5.60 13.07
N ALA A 69 5.16 -4.95 11.93
CA ALA A 69 3.83 -4.81 11.33
C ALA A 69 3.19 -6.18 11.04
N MET A 70 3.95 -7.10 10.43
CA MET A 70 3.46 -8.45 10.10
C MET A 70 3.19 -9.30 11.36
N ASN A 71 3.93 -9.10 12.45
CA ASN A 71 3.61 -9.77 13.71
C ASN A 71 2.32 -9.22 14.34
N ILE A 72 2.10 -7.90 14.25
CA ILE A 72 0.83 -7.29 14.67
C ILE A 72 -0.32 -7.85 13.83
N GLN A 73 -0.18 -7.91 12.51
CA GLN A 73 -1.18 -8.50 11.62
C GLN A 73 -1.53 -9.94 12.05
N ARG A 74 -0.52 -10.81 12.23
CA ARG A 74 -0.73 -12.19 12.67
C ARG A 74 -1.39 -12.31 14.05
N TYR A 75 -1.11 -11.38 14.94
CA TYR A 75 -1.78 -11.31 16.24
C TYR A 75 -3.25 -10.97 16.04
N LEU A 76 -3.58 -9.94 15.26
CA LEU A 76 -4.94 -9.49 14.99
C LEU A 76 -5.78 -10.56 14.28
N GLU A 77 -5.21 -11.22 13.27
CA GLU A 77 -5.89 -12.30 12.51
C GLU A 77 -6.32 -13.51 13.37
N LYS A 78 -5.63 -13.73 14.49
CA LYS A 78 -5.97 -14.81 15.43
C LYS A 78 -7.07 -14.43 16.43
N GLN A 79 -7.48 -13.17 16.45
CA GLN A 79 -8.49 -12.71 17.41
C GLN A 79 -9.90 -12.87 16.84
N SER A 80 -10.86 -13.18 17.71
CA SER A 80 -12.27 -13.28 17.31
C SER A 80 -12.90 -11.93 16.95
N ASN A 81 -12.36 -10.82 17.49
CA ASN A 81 -12.76 -9.46 17.19
C ASN A 81 -11.51 -8.60 16.96
N MET A 82 -11.22 -8.34 15.69
CA MET A 82 -10.03 -7.60 15.25
C MET A 82 -10.06 -6.15 15.75
N ASN A 83 -11.20 -5.47 15.74
CA ASN A 83 -11.32 -4.08 16.17
C ASN A 83 -11.03 -3.93 17.67
N THR A 84 -11.55 -4.83 18.49
CA THR A 84 -11.26 -4.84 19.93
C THR A 84 -9.78 -5.12 20.19
N ALA A 85 -9.20 -6.06 19.46
CA ALA A 85 -7.79 -6.40 19.59
C ALA A 85 -6.89 -5.24 19.12
N PHE A 86 -7.25 -4.57 18.01
CA PHE A 86 -6.53 -3.39 17.54
C PHE A 86 -6.59 -2.24 18.57
N SER A 87 -7.75 -2.01 19.18
CA SER A 87 -7.90 -0.98 20.22
C SER A 87 -7.03 -1.24 21.45
N ALA A 88 -6.72 -2.51 21.75
CA ALA A 88 -5.87 -2.92 22.86
C ALA A 88 -4.36 -2.78 22.56
N LEU A 89 -3.95 -2.54 21.33
CA LEU A 89 -2.56 -2.26 20.97
C LEU A 89 -2.09 -0.94 21.58
N SER A 90 -0.79 -0.81 21.83
CA SER A 90 -0.19 0.49 22.16
C SER A 90 -0.29 1.45 20.96
N ASP A 91 -0.22 2.75 21.21
CA ASP A 91 -0.33 3.76 20.14
C ASP A 91 0.78 3.57 19.09
N SER A 92 2.02 3.30 19.51
CA SER A 92 3.11 2.98 18.58
C SER A 92 2.83 1.74 17.71
N GLN A 93 2.21 0.70 18.27
CA GLN A 93 1.85 -0.49 17.50
C GLN A 93 0.74 -0.19 16.50
N LYS A 94 -0.27 0.61 16.88
CA LYS A 94 -1.34 1.06 15.98
C LYS A 94 -0.76 1.89 14.83
N GLN A 95 0.14 2.82 15.13
CA GLN A 95 0.81 3.68 14.15
C GLN A 95 1.66 2.86 13.18
N ILE A 96 2.51 1.93 13.65
CA ILE A 96 3.31 1.05 12.79
C ILE A 96 2.42 0.24 11.87
N TYR A 97 1.36 -0.34 12.39
CA TYR A 97 0.42 -1.15 11.60
C TYR A 97 -0.32 -0.31 10.55
N ALA A 98 -0.78 0.88 10.91
CA ALA A 98 -1.44 1.80 9.99
C ALA A 98 -0.50 2.31 8.89
N LEU A 99 0.74 2.66 9.24
CA LEU A 99 1.76 3.07 8.26
C LEU A 99 2.15 1.95 7.30
N TYR A 100 2.16 0.70 7.74
CA TYR A 100 2.44 -0.44 6.88
C TYR A 100 1.45 -0.52 5.70
N TYR A 101 0.16 -0.34 5.98
CA TYR A 101 -0.87 -0.27 4.94
C TYR A 101 -0.79 1.02 4.13
N LEU A 102 -0.60 2.16 4.79
CA LEU A 102 -0.48 3.44 4.09
C LEU A 102 0.64 3.41 3.05
N ILE A 103 1.84 2.93 3.40
CA ILE A 103 2.99 2.88 2.50
C ILE A 103 2.75 1.92 1.32
N ASP A 104 2.03 0.83 1.51
CA ASP A 104 1.73 -0.12 0.41
C ASP A 104 0.60 0.38 -0.48
N ASP A 105 -0.49 0.84 0.09
CA ASP A 105 -1.69 1.25 -0.64
C ASP A 105 -1.50 2.58 -1.38
N SER A 106 -0.77 3.55 -0.78
CA SER A 106 -0.54 4.88 -1.39
C SER A 106 0.41 4.88 -2.60
N LYS A 107 0.99 3.75 -2.98
CA LYS A 107 1.86 3.64 -4.18
C LYS A 107 1.18 4.03 -5.48
N LYS A 108 -0.15 3.98 -5.55
CA LYS A 108 -0.95 4.36 -6.72
C LYS A 108 -1.69 5.69 -6.55
N GLY A 109 -1.54 6.33 -5.41
CA GLY A 109 -2.21 7.54 -4.97
C GLY A 109 -2.62 7.40 -3.51
N LEU A 110 -2.62 8.49 -2.76
CA LEU A 110 -3.03 8.50 -1.36
C LEU A 110 -4.48 8.01 -1.19
N SER A 111 -5.35 8.36 -2.14
CA SER A 111 -6.76 7.96 -2.18
C SER A 111 -6.97 6.44 -2.15
N GLU A 112 -6.03 5.64 -2.66
CA GLU A 112 -6.14 4.17 -2.60
C GLU A 112 -6.09 3.65 -1.16
N PHE A 113 -5.30 4.29 -0.27
CA PHE A 113 -5.32 3.96 1.15
C PHE A 113 -6.71 4.14 1.76
N PHE A 114 -7.38 5.26 1.49
CA PHE A 114 -8.71 5.56 2.02
C PHE A 114 -9.81 4.70 1.40
N LYS A 115 -9.68 4.28 0.14
CA LYS A 115 -10.62 3.34 -0.51
C LYS A 115 -10.55 1.93 0.09
N CYS A 116 -9.35 1.52 0.54
CA CYS A 116 -9.11 0.19 1.07
C CYS A 116 -9.30 0.10 2.59
N ASN A 117 -9.21 1.21 3.31
CA ASN A 117 -9.13 1.25 4.76
C ASN A 117 -10.12 2.25 5.36
N SER A 118 -10.56 1.96 6.59
CA SER A 118 -11.48 2.79 7.37
C SER A 118 -11.02 2.87 8.83
N ALA A 119 -11.82 3.48 9.70
CA ALA A 119 -11.56 3.42 11.14
C ALA A 119 -11.57 1.95 11.63
N PRO A 120 -10.68 1.59 12.58
CA PRO A 120 -9.79 2.44 13.35
C PRO A 120 -8.41 2.71 12.72
N LEU A 121 -8.13 2.23 11.50
CA LEU A 121 -6.81 2.30 10.88
C LEU A 121 -6.49 3.73 10.38
N THR A 122 -7.45 4.39 9.74
CA THR A 122 -7.25 5.73 9.16
C THR A 122 -6.93 6.81 10.19
N PRO A 123 -7.58 6.87 11.39
CA PRO A 123 -7.15 7.78 12.45
C PRO A 123 -5.73 7.49 12.97
N ALA A 124 -5.36 6.22 13.12
CA ALA A 124 -4.01 5.86 13.57
C ALA A 124 -2.93 6.24 12.53
N ALA A 125 -3.24 6.13 11.24
CA ALA A 125 -2.37 6.60 10.17
C ALA A 125 -2.23 8.13 10.21
N ARG A 126 -3.31 8.88 10.45
CA ARG A 126 -3.29 10.33 10.57
C ARG A 126 -2.35 10.81 11.66
N GLU A 127 -2.44 10.23 12.86
CA GLU A 127 -1.54 10.56 13.99
C GLU A 127 -0.07 10.27 13.65
N ALA A 128 0.19 9.15 12.98
CA ALA A 128 1.55 8.77 12.59
C ALA A 128 2.11 9.70 11.51
N VAL A 129 1.32 10.04 10.50
CA VAL A 129 1.70 10.96 9.42
C VAL A 129 2.01 12.35 9.97
N ASP A 130 1.17 12.88 10.86
CA ASP A 130 1.37 14.20 11.49
C ASP A 130 2.69 14.26 12.26
N SER A 131 3.11 13.15 12.86
CA SER A 131 4.32 13.09 13.69
C SER A 131 5.61 12.80 12.89
N LEU A 132 5.53 12.06 11.80
CA LEU A 132 6.70 11.43 11.17
C LEU A 132 6.96 11.89 9.74
N PHE A 133 5.95 12.44 9.04
CA PHE A 133 6.05 12.76 7.62
C PHE A 133 6.37 14.25 7.40
N PRO A 134 6.82 14.63 6.20
CA PRO A 134 6.96 16.04 5.83
C PRO A 134 5.65 16.80 6.00
N ALA A 135 5.72 18.05 6.46
CA ALA A 135 4.53 18.86 6.75
C ALA A 135 3.55 18.99 5.58
N ASP A 136 4.05 19.05 4.34
CA ASP A 136 3.21 19.12 3.15
C ASP A 136 2.52 17.78 2.88
N ALA A 137 3.18 16.64 3.14
CA ALA A 137 2.57 15.32 3.07
C ALA A 137 1.47 15.15 4.14
N ALA A 138 1.75 15.59 5.37
CA ALA A 138 0.76 15.56 6.45
C ALA A 138 -0.46 16.43 6.15
N LYS A 139 -0.25 17.60 5.54
CA LYS A 139 -1.33 18.48 5.10
C LYS A 139 -2.19 17.85 4.00
N ALA A 140 -1.55 17.24 2.98
CA ALA A 140 -2.27 16.56 1.91
C ALA A 140 -3.07 15.36 2.47
N PHE A 141 -2.47 14.59 3.40
CA PHE A 141 -3.14 13.49 4.09
C PHE A 141 -4.35 13.97 4.88
N ASP A 142 -4.23 15.06 5.65
CA ASP A 142 -5.34 15.62 6.44
C ASP A 142 -6.48 16.13 5.55
N SER A 143 -6.16 16.74 4.41
CA SER A 143 -7.14 17.15 3.42
C SER A 143 -7.89 15.95 2.83
N GLU A 144 -7.17 14.87 2.49
CA GLU A 144 -7.75 13.64 1.97
C GLU A 144 -8.59 12.91 3.03
N TYR A 145 -8.09 12.85 4.28
CA TYR A 145 -8.83 12.29 5.41
C TYR A 145 -10.19 12.95 5.59
N ARG A 146 -10.25 14.28 5.47
CA ARG A 146 -11.51 15.05 5.58
C ARG A 146 -12.39 14.84 4.34
N ALA A 147 -11.82 14.72 3.15
CA ALA A 147 -12.58 14.47 1.93
C ALA A 147 -13.29 13.11 1.93
N TYR A 148 -12.66 12.10 2.52
CA TYR A 148 -13.29 10.78 2.74
C TYR A 148 -14.21 10.72 3.96
N ASP A 149 -14.14 11.70 4.81
CA ASP A 149 -14.79 11.92 6.11
C ASP A 149 -15.50 10.68 6.68
N PRO A 150 -14.84 9.94 7.58
CA PRO A 150 -15.42 8.73 8.15
C PRO A 150 -16.61 9.00 9.08
N ASP A 151 -16.83 10.27 9.45
CA ASP A 151 -17.86 10.70 10.42
C ASP A 151 -19.02 11.47 9.75
N ASP A 152 -18.91 11.82 8.44
CA ASP A 152 -19.95 12.54 7.71
C ASP A 152 -20.86 11.56 6.94
N GLU A 153 -22.18 11.81 7.01
CA GLU A 153 -23.18 11.09 6.25
C GLU A 153 -23.21 11.52 4.77
N ASP A 154 -22.63 12.68 4.43
CA ASP A 154 -22.55 13.19 3.05
C ASP A 154 -21.25 12.71 2.37
N THR A 155 -21.30 11.55 1.77
CA THR A 155 -20.20 10.90 1.06
C THR A 155 -19.95 11.43 -0.36
N SER A 156 -20.29 12.67 -0.65
CA SER A 156 -20.03 13.29 -1.96
C SER A 156 -18.54 13.64 -2.11
N LEU A 157 -17.73 12.64 -2.50
CA LEU A 157 -16.32 12.86 -2.86
C LEU A 157 -16.22 13.83 -4.05
N ILE A 158 -15.34 14.83 -3.92
CA ILE A 158 -15.02 15.76 -5.00
C ILE A 158 -13.79 15.24 -5.75
N PRO A 159 -13.93 14.63 -6.96
CA PRO A 159 -12.82 13.97 -7.65
C PRO A 159 -11.62 14.90 -7.88
N ALA A 160 -11.85 16.17 -8.20
CA ALA A 160 -10.77 17.13 -8.43
C ALA A 160 -9.96 17.45 -7.15
N GLU A 161 -10.58 17.37 -5.97
CA GLU A 161 -9.90 17.55 -4.69
C GLU A 161 -9.05 16.32 -4.36
N ILE A 162 -9.59 15.13 -4.59
CA ILE A 162 -8.87 13.86 -4.44
C ILE A 162 -7.63 13.81 -5.33
N GLU A 163 -7.78 14.11 -6.63
CA GLU A 163 -6.64 14.15 -7.57
C GLU A 163 -5.57 15.15 -7.15
N LYS A 164 -5.98 16.31 -6.64
CA LYS A 164 -5.06 17.33 -6.13
C LYS A 164 -4.30 16.83 -4.90
N ASN A 165 -4.99 16.26 -3.92
CA ASN A 165 -4.36 15.74 -2.70
C ASN A 165 -3.41 14.59 -3.00
N ASP A 166 -3.77 13.67 -3.91
CA ASP A 166 -2.91 12.60 -4.40
C ASP A 166 -1.61 13.15 -4.99
N ALA A 167 -1.69 14.22 -5.82
CA ALA A 167 -0.54 14.84 -6.45
C ALA A 167 0.35 15.57 -5.42
N GLU A 168 -0.24 16.36 -4.51
CA GLU A 168 0.48 17.08 -3.46
C GLU A 168 1.20 16.12 -2.50
N TYR A 169 0.54 15.01 -2.13
CA TYR A 169 1.16 13.97 -1.32
C TYR A 169 2.33 13.30 -2.05
N ALA A 170 2.15 12.93 -3.32
CA ALA A 170 3.20 12.29 -4.10
C ALA A 170 4.42 13.21 -4.27
N GLU A 171 4.22 14.52 -4.50
CA GLU A 171 5.29 15.52 -4.60
C GLU A 171 6.03 15.65 -3.25
N ALA A 172 5.31 15.77 -2.15
CA ALA A 172 5.90 15.90 -0.82
C ALA A 172 6.69 14.65 -0.39
N MET A 173 6.32 13.48 -0.89
CA MET A 173 6.98 12.20 -0.57
C MET A 173 8.12 11.84 -1.53
N GLN A 174 8.35 12.61 -2.60
CA GLN A 174 9.29 12.26 -3.67
C GLN A 174 10.70 11.99 -3.16
N ASP A 175 11.20 12.83 -2.25
CA ASP A 175 12.56 12.75 -1.69
C ASP A 175 12.57 12.21 -0.24
N PHE A 176 11.40 11.81 0.27
CA PHE A 176 11.28 11.33 1.64
C PHE A 176 11.54 9.84 1.73
N ASP A 177 12.54 9.46 2.51
CA ASP A 177 12.85 8.06 2.83
C ASP A 177 12.39 7.74 4.26
N PHE A 178 11.24 7.09 4.36
CA PHE A 178 10.63 6.70 5.63
C PHE A 178 11.54 5.81 6.51
N TYR A 179 12.50 5.11 5.91
CA TYR A 179 13.34 4.15 6.61
C TYR A 179 14.69 4.71 7.08
N LYS A 180 14.98 5.98 6.82
CA LYS A 180 16.16 6.70 7.33
C LYS A 180 15.88 7.43 8.61
#